data_7e5684ab57f5214576cc719767a21c6f
#
_entry.id   7e5684ab57f5214576cc719767a21c6f
#
_cell.length_a   1.000
_cell.length_b   1.000
_cell.length_c   1.000
_cell.angle_alpha   90.00
_cell.angle_beta   90.00
_cell.angle_gamma   90.00
#
_symmetry.space_group_name_H-M   'P 1'
#
loop_
_entity.id
_entity.type
_entity.pdbx_description
1 polymer ?
#
loop_
_entity_poly.entity_id
_entity_poly.type
_entity_poly.pdbx_seq_one_letter_code
_entity_poly.pdbx_strand_id
1 'polypeptide(L)'
;MPSAPPRLTTPVLSAAQRERFERDGYLVLEGFVPGVECDALRARAHELVVGFDAETHRSVFTTDDQTRKTDDYFLDSGDKISFFFEEGAFDARGQLRQPKERSINKIGHAQHDLDPVFDRFSRQPALA
;
A
#
# COMPACT_ATOMS: atom_id res chain seq x y z
N MET A 1 -1.68 25.77 14.85
CA MET A 1 -0.64 24.90 14.31
C MET A 1 -1.08 23.46 14.57
N PRO A 2 -1.31 22.63 13.56
CA PRO A 2 -1.54 21.23 13.83
C PRO A 2 -0.28 20.64 14.47
N SER A 3 -0.46 19.96 15.60
CA SER A 3 0.62 19.26 16.29
C SER A 3 1.19 18.20 15.34
N ALA A 4 2.52 18.09 15.28
CA ALA A 4 3.13 17.02 14.50
C ALA A 4 2.60 15.65 15.03
N PRO A 5 2.30 14.70 14.15
CA PRO A 5 1.84 13.38 14.58
C PRO A 5 2.87 12.74 15.51
N PRO A 6 2.43 11.94 16.48
CA PRO A 6 3.33 11.26 17.40
C PRO A 6 4.27 10.35 16.60
N ARG A 7 5.57 10.42 16.89
CA ARG A 7 6.54 9.51 16.27
C ARG A 7 6.40 8.12 16.86
N LEU A 8 6.58 7.10 16.03
CA LEU A 8 6.69 5.73 16.51
C LEU A 8 7.92 5.61 17.42
N THR A 9 7.78 4.86 18.50
CA THR A 9 8.90 4.54 19.39
C THR A 9 9.48 3.18 19.00
N THR A 10 10.81 3.07 18.93
CA THR A 10 11.46 1.79 18.64
C THR A 10 11.08 0.78 19.73
N PRO A 11 10.45 -0.35 19.39
CA PRO A 11 10.09 -1.35 20.36
C PRO A 11 11.33 -2.10 20.84
N VAL A 12 11.50 -2.20 22.15
CA VAL A 12 12.48 -3.14 22.71
C VAL A 12 11.79 -4.49 22.81
N LEU A 13 12.13 -5.42 21.94
CA LEU A 13 11.56 -6.77 21.96
C LEU A 13 12.03 -7.53 23.21
N SER A 14 11.09 -8.11 23.95
CA SER A 14 11.39 -9.02 25.05
C SER A 14 12.03 -10.32 24.54
N ALA A 15 12.70 -11.06 25.42
CA ALA A 15 13.28 -12.37 25.08
C ALA A 15 12.21 -13.31 24.50
N ALA A 16 11.03 -13.37 25.11
CA ALA A 16 9.91 -14.19 24.63
C ALA A 16 9.40 -13.79 23.26
N GLN A 17 9.41 -12.50 22.91
CA GLN A 17 9.04 -12.03 21.58
C GLN A 17 10.08 -12.44 20.53
N ARG A 18 11.37 -12.38 20.87
CA ARG A 18 12.45 -12.85 19.97
C ARG A 18 12.36 -14.36 19.73
N GLU A 19 12.16 -15.14 20.80
CA GLU A 19 11.97 -16.60 20.69
C GLU A 19 10.76 -16.95 19.82
N ARG A 20 9.66 -16.20 19.96
CA ARG A 20 8.48 -16.37 19.09
C ARG A 20 8.81 -16.08 17.63
N PHE A 21 9.51 -14.97 17.35
CA PHE A 21 9.92 -14.65 16.00
C PHE A 21 10.83 -15.72 15.39
N GLU A 22 11.82 -16.21 16.16
CA GLU A 22 12.72 -17.27 15.69
C GLU A 22 11.99 -18.58 15.40
N ARG A 23 11.01 -18.91 16.24
CA ARG A 23 10.22 -20.14 16.06
C ARG A 23 9.20 -20.03 14.92
N ASP A 24 8.48 -18.92 14.83
CA ASP A 24 7.29 -18.75 13.99
C ASP A 24 7.62 -18.06 12.65
N GLY A 25 8.77 -17.39 12.56
CA GLY A 25 9.20 -16.62 11.38
C GLY A 25 8.51 -15.25 11.24
N TYR A 26 7.65 -14.88 12.16
CA TYR A 26 6.98 -13.58 12.22
C TYR A 26 6.66 -13.17 13.66
N LEU A 27 6.39 -11.86 13.84
CA LEU A 27 5.93 -11.30 15.13
C LEU A 27 4.89 -10.22 14.88
N VAL A 28 3.77 -10.29 15.59
CA VAL A 28 2.74 -9.25 15.60
C VAL A 28 2.98 -8.33 16.80
N LEU A 29 3.12 -7.04 16.52
CA LEU A 29 3.23 -5.98 17.52
C LEU A 29 1.93 -5.18 17.55
N GLU A 30 1.00 -5.60 18.39
CA GLU A 30 -0.30 -4.94 18.50
C GLU A 30 -0.14 -3.50 19.01
N GLY A 31 -0.88 -2.56 18.39
CA GLY A 31 -0.85 -1.15 18.78
C GLY A 31 0.47 -0.43 18.50
N PHE A 32 1.39 -1.05 17.75
CA PHE A 32 2.68 -0.44 17.42
C PHE A 32 2.53 0.86 16.61
N VAL A 33 1.62 0.88 15.64
CA VAL A 33 1.29 2.08 14.87
C VAL A 33 0.05 2.75 15.45
N PRO A 34 0.13 4.01 15.91
CA PRO A 34 -1.04 4.75 16.41
C PRO A 34 -2.13 4.87 15.33
N GLY A 35 -3.41 4.81 15.74
CA GLY A 35 -4.54 4.91 14.83
C GLY A 35 -4.51 6.17 13.95
N VAL A 36 -4.07 7.30 14.49
CA VAL A 36 -3.93 8.57 13.74
C VAL A 36 -2.94 8.47 12.58
N GLU A 37 -1.86 7.70 12.71
CA GLU A 37 -0.91 7.45 11.61
C GLU A 37 -1.55 6.55 10.54
N CYS A 38 -2.27 5.50 10.97
CA CYS A 38 -3.02 4.65 10.04
C CYS A 38 -4.07 5.44 9.26
N ASP A 39 -4.80 6.34 9.94
CA ASP A 39 -5.82 7.18 9.32
C ASP A 39 -5.20 8.16 8.32
N ALA A 40 -4.04 8.73 8.61
CA ALA A 40 -3.32 9.60 7.69
C ALA A 40 -2.86 8.86 6.42
N LEU A 41 -2.34 7.63 6.55
CA LEU A 41 -1.96 6.79 5.41
C LEU A 41 -3.18 6.40 4.58
N ARG A 42 -4.30 6.04 5.22
CA ARG A 42 -5.56 5.71 4.53
C ARG A 42 -6.12 6.89 3.77
N ALA A 43 -6.16 8.07 4.38
CA ALA A 43 -6.61 9.29 3.74
C ALA A 43 -5.75 9.61 2.52
N ARG A 44 -4.43 9.50 2.65
CA ARG A 44 -3.52 9.74 1.53
C ARG A 44 -3.69 8.72 0.40
N ALA A 45 -3.82 7.44 0.72
CA ALA A 45 -4.11 6.40 -0.28
C ALA A 45 -5.42 6.69 -1.04
N HIS A 46 -6.45 7.14 -0.32
CA HIS A 46 -7.71 7.53 -0.94
C HIS A 46 -7.54 8.72 -1.90
N GLU A 47 -6.82 9.77 -1.49
CA GLU A 47 -6.52 10.92 -2.36
C GLU A 47 -5.79 10.49 -3.64
N LEU A 48 -4.81 9.60 -3.55
CA LEU A 48 -4.09 9.07 -4.69
C LEU A 48 -5.03 8.33 -5.65
N VAL A 49 -5.94 7.50 -5.14
CA VAL A 49 -6.94 6.79 -5.94
C VAL A 49 -7.93 7.75 -6.59
N VAL A 50 -8.41 8.76 -5.87
CA VAL A 50 -9.30 9.78 -6.44
C VAL A 50 -8.64 10.52 -7.59
N GLY A 51 -7.36 10.87 -7.44
CA GLY A 51 -6.58 11.57 -8.46
C GLY A 51 -6.15 10.71 -9.66
N PHE A 52 -6.25 9.39 -9.54
CA PHE A 52 -5.85 8.47 -10.62
C PHE A 52 -6.86 8.48 -11.77
N ASP A 53 -6.35 8.62 -13.00
CA ASP A 53 -7.18 8.53 -14.21
C ASP A 53 -7.34 7.06 -14.66
N ALA A 54 -8.50 6.50 -14.37
CA ALA A 54 -8.85 5.13 -14.72
C ALA A 54 -9.05 4.89 -16.23
N GLU A 55 -9.21 5.94 -17.04
CA GLU A 55 -9.34 5.80 -18.48
C GLU A 55 -7.99 5.59 -19.17
N THR A 56 -6.93 6.12 -18.58
CA THR A 56 -5.58 6.01 -19.14
C THR A 56 -4.94 4.64 -18.90
N HIS A 57 -5.19 4.04 -17.72
CA HIS A 57 -4.58 2.76 -17.33
C HIS A 57 -5.61 1.85 -16.68
N ARG A 58 -5.84 0.68 -17.28
CA ARG A 58 -6.83 -0.32 -16.85
C ARG A 58 -6.21 -1.66 -16.47
N SER A 59 -4.97 -1.65 -15.98
CA SER A 59 -4.29 -2.87 -15.61
C SER A 59 -4.97 -3.55 -14.42
N VAL A 60 -5.22 -4.85 -14.54
CA VAL A 60 -5.81 -5.69 -13.50
C VAL A 60 -4.69 -6.44 -12.77
N PHE A 61 -4.69 -6.41 -11.45
CA PHE A 61 -3.78 -7.23 -10.67
C PHE A 61 -4.26 -8.67 -10.67
N THR A 62 -3.41 -9.58 -11.15
CA THR A 62 -3.70 -11.01 -11.19
C THR A 62 -2.55 -11.83 -10.64
N THR A 63 -2.87 -13.00 -10.11
CA THR A 63 -1.89 -14.02 -9.72
C THR A 63 -1.48 -14.92 -10.90
N ASP A 64 -2.12 -14.76 -12.08
CA ASP A 64 -1.71 -15.46 -13.30
C ASP A 64 -0.34 -14.96 -13.77
N ASP A 65 0.65 -15.84 -13.65
CA ASP A 65 2.05 -15.53 -13.96
C ASP A 65 2.27 -15.11 -15.42
N GLN A 66 1.51 -15.68 -16.35
CA GLN A 66 1.67 -15.36 -17.78
C GLN A 66 1.12 -13.99 -18.11
N THR A 67 -0.08 -13.67 -17.64
CA THR A 67 -0.68 -12.35 -17.82
C THR A 67 0.17 -11.27 -17.16
N ARG A 68 0.68 -11.51 -15.97
CA ARG A 68 1.54 -10.57 -15.23
C ARG A 68 2.87 -10.32 -15.93
N LYS A 69 3.48 -11.32 -16.54
CA LYS A 69 4.75 -11.21 -17.29
C LYS A 69 4.63 -10.43 -18.58
N THR A 70 3.44 -10.28 -19.12
CA THR A 70 3.18 -9.58 -20.40
C THR A 70 2.55 -8.20 -20.20
N ASP A 71 2.25 -7.82 -18.95
CA ASP A 71 1.73 -6.49 -18.64
C ASP A 71 2.88 -5.49 -18.43
N ASP A 72 3.21 -4.73 -19.46
CA ASP A 72 4.27 -3.72 -19.43
C ASP A 72 4.01 -2.66 -18.35
N TYR A 73 2.76 -2.26 -18.13
CA TYR A 73 2.40 -1.32 -17.08
C TYR A 73 2.76 -1.85 -15.68
N PHE A 74 2.56 -3.15 -15.45
CA PHE A 74 2.98 -3.80 -14.21
C PHE A 74 4.51 -3.89 -14.11
N LEU A 75 5.18 -4.32 -15.18
CA LEU A 75 6.64 -4.48 -15.18
C LEU A 75 7.37 -3.16 -14.98
N ASP A 76 6.83 -2.07 -15.54
CA ASP A 76 7.40 -0.72 -15.46
C ASP A 76 6.97 0.05 -14.20
N SER A 77 6.26 -0.57 -13.26
CA SER A 77 5.70 0.12 -12.09
C SER A 77 6.64 0.18 -10.87
N GLY A 78 7.82 -0.44 -10.94
CA GLY A 78 8.73 -0.59 -9.80
C GLY A 78 9.17 0.74 -9.17
N ASP A 79 9.38 1.75 -9.98
CA ASP A 79 9.83 3.10 -9.60
C ASP A 79 8.72 4.17 -9.67
N LYS A 80 7.45 3.73 -9.70
CA LYS A 80 6.27 4.59 -9.87
C LYS A 80 5.22 4.34 -8.81
N ILE A 81 4.23 5.23 -8.75
CA ILE A 81 2.97 4.98 -8.04
C ILE A 81 1.93 4.61 -9.10
N SER A 82 1.70 3.32 -9.25
CA SER A 82 0.79 2.74 -10.23
C SER A 82 -0.42 2.10 -9.54
N PHE A 83 -1.53 1.98 -10.25
CA PHE A 83 -2.79 1.50 -9.71
C PHE A 83 -3.24 0.29 -10.51
N PHE A 84 -3.68 -0.75 -9.80
CA PHE A 84 -4.12 -1.99 -10.41
C PHE A 84 -5.52 -2.32 -9.91
N PHE A 85 -6.41 -2.62 -10.84
CA PHE A 85 -7.77 -3.01 -10.54
C PHE A 85 -7.85 -4.45 -10.04
N GLU A 86 -8.88 -4.76 -9.28
CA GLU A 86 -9.19 -6.13 -8.87
C GLU A 86 -9.73 -6.95 -10.06
N GLU A 87 -9.60 -8.26 -9.97
CA GLU A 87 -10.22 -9.18 -10.93
C GLU A 87 -11.74 -8.97 -10.95
N GLY A 88 -12.29 -8.88 -12.15
CA GLY A 88 -13.72 -8.63 -12.33
C GLY A 88 -14.18 -7.19 -12.08
N ALA A 89 -13.26 -6.23 -11.93
CA ALA A 89 -13.61 -4.80 -11.78
C ALA A 89 -14.40 -4.25 -12.97
N PHE A 90 -14.16 -4.78 -14.17
CA PHE A 90 -14.84 -4.34 -15.40
C PHE A 90 -15.90 -5.34 -15.86
N ASP A 91 -16.98 -4.81 -16.43
CA ASP A 91 -18.00 -5.61 -17.09
C ASP A 91 -17.60 -5.98 -18.54
N ALA A 92 -18.48 -6.71 -19.25
CA ALA A 92 -18.25 -7.11 -20.65
C ALA A 92 -18.17 -5.92 -21.62
N ARG A 93 -18.60 -4.73 -21.22
CA ARG A 93 -18.49 -3.49 -22.01
C ARG A 93 -17.27 -2.67 -21.63
N GLY A 94 -16.42 -3.16 -20.70
CA GLY A 94 -15.26 -2.46 -20.20
C GLY A 94 -15.58 -1.31 -19.22
N GLN A 95 -16.77 -1.31 -18.62
CA GLN A 95 -17.16 -0.31 -17.64
C GLN A 95 -16.94 -0.84 -16.22
N LEU A 96 -16.54 0.04 -15.29
CA LEU A 96 -16.41 -0.33 -13.90
C LEU A 96 -17.76 -0.77 -13.32
N ARG A 97 -17.77 -1.92 -12.64
CA ARG A 97 -18.97 -2.48 -11.97
C ARG A 97 -19.34 -1.73 -10.71
N GLN A 98 -18.39 -1.01 -10.12
CA GLN A 98 -18.55 -0.23 -8.89
C GLN A 98 -17.65 1.02 -8.94
N PRO A 99 -17.79 1.98 -8.04
CA PRO A 99 -16.92 3.17 -8.00
C PRO A 99 -15.45 2.80 -7.99
N LYS A 100 -14.63 3.62 -8.66
CA LYS A 100 -13.19 3.42 -8.80
C LYS A 100 -12.49 3.14 -7.47
N GLU A 101 -12.88 3.85 -6.41
CA GLU A 101 -12.32 3.76 -5.07
C GLU A 101 -12.53 2.37 -4.42
N ARG A 102 -13.47 1.60 -4.94
CA ARG A 102 -13.76 0.21 -4.51
C ARG A 102 -13.29 -0.84 -5.50
N SER A 103 -12.67 -0.42 -6.58
CA SER A 103 -12.25 -1.30 -7.68
C SER A 103 -10.75 -1.48 -7.74
N ILE A 104 -9.98 -0.74 -6.94
CA ILE A 104 -8.52 -0.84 -6.88
C ILE A 104 -8.13 -1.96 -5.91
N ASN A 105 -7.39 -2.92 -6.41
CA ASN A 105 -6.76 -3.99 -5.64
C ASN A 105 -5.45 -3.55 -5.01
N LYS A 106 -4.62 -2.82 -5.78
CA LYS A 106 -3.25 -2.52 -5.39
C LYS A 106 -2.82 -1.13 -5.86
N ILE A 107 -2.08 -0.45 -4.99
CA ILE A 107 -1.27 0.73 -5.32
C ILE A 107 0.19 0.31 -5.13
N GLY A 108 1.01 0.44 -6.14
CA GLY A 108 2.42 0.00 -6.11
C GLY A 108 3.29 0.79 -7.08
N HIS A 109 4.57 0.91 -6.84
CA HIS A 109 5.33 0.20 -5.82
C HIS A 109 6.21 1.17 -5.02
N ALA A 110 6.38 2.43 -5.48
CA ALA A 110 7.34 3.38 -4.93
C ALA A 110 6.70 4.49 -4.06
N GLN A 111 5.57 4.23 -3.37
CA GLN A 111 4.94 5.23 -2.50
C GLN A 111 5.91 5.75 -1.44
N HIS A 112 6.72 4.85 -0.86
CA HIS A 112 7.69 5.19 0.17
C HIS A 112 8.84 6.09 -0.30
N ASP A 113 9.04 6.22 -1.61
CA ASP A 113 10.05 7.10 -2.20
C ASP A 113 9.44 8.38 -2.80
N LEU A 114 8.23 8.29 -3.36
CA LEU A 114 7.64 9.35 -4.18
C LEU A 114 6.55 10.15 -3.48
N ASP A 115 5.88 9.56 -2.48
CA ASP A 115 4.82 10.25 -1.76
C ASP A 115 5.29 10.70 -0.38
N PRO A 116 5.18 12.00 -0.04
CA PRO A 116 5.75 12.53 1.19
C PRO A 116 5.10 11.98 2.47
N VAL A 117 3.87 11.48 2.42
CA VAL A 117 3.20 10.89 3.59
C VAL A 117 3.72 9.49 3.81
N PHE A 118 3.82 8.67 2.76
CA PHE A 118 4.36 7.32 2.84
C PHE A 118 5.87 7.31 3.09
N ASP A 119 6.64 8.23 2.49
CA ASP A 119 8.08 8.40 2.75
C ASP A 119 8.34 8.68 4.24
N ARG A 120 7.67 9.69 4.80
CA ARG A 120 7.80 10.04 6.22
C ARG A 120 7.47 8.86 7.14
N PHE A 121 6.42 8.12 6.84
CA PHE A 121 6.04 6.95 7.63
C PHE A 121 7.09 5.84 7.52
N SER A 122 7.48 5.47 6.30
CA SER A 122 8.37 4.34 6.03
C SER A 122 9.79 4.54 6.57
N ARG A 123 10.22 5.80 6.72
CA ARG A 123 11.57 6.14 7.23
C ARG A 123 11.58 6.55 8.70
N GLN A 124 10.55 6.21 9.47
CA GLN A 124 10.58 6.43 10.91
C GLN A 124 11.63 5.53 11.55
N PRO A 125 12.46 6.06 12.50
CA PRO A 125 13.53 5.27 13.14
C PRO A 125 13.04 3.99 13.82
N ALA A 126 11.78 3.94 14.23
CA ALA A 126 11.17 2.78 14.85
C ALA A 126 10.92 1.60 13.87
N LEU A 127 11.01 1.85 12.55
CA LEU A 127 10.86 0.85 11.50
C LEU A 127 12.21 0.41 10.90
N ALA A 128 13.32 1.03 11.32
CA ALA A 128 14.67 0.76 10.82
C ALA A 128 15.35 -0.40 11.58
#